data_c9f22fd418931ebd1f77fb2730950a17
#
_entry.id   c9f22fd418931ebd1f77fb2730950a17
#
_cell.length_a   1.000
_cell.length_b   1.000
_cell.length_c   1.000
_cell.angle_alpha   90.00
_cell.angle_beta   90.00
_cell.angle_gamma   90.00
#
_symmetry.space_group_name_H-M   'P 1'
#
loop_
_entity.id
_entity.type
_entity.pdbx_description
1 polymer ?
#
loop_
_entity_poly.entity_id
_entity_poly.type
_entity_poly.pdbx_seq_one_letter_code
_entity_poly.pdbx_strand_id
1 'polypeptide(L)'
;MTTRTRHAYFQPCVLAVAVALGGIAPAQAVTFNFGEIEAQFDSQLSIGASWSTRGAEPAFVGTRNGGEASSQTNDDGRLNFKKGETFSKIFKGIHDLELKYGDTGVFVRGKYWYDFETKDEQRLLYDIDDHNRKEAAQASGAQILDAFVYHNYSLGDLPGSVRAGKQVVSWGESTFIGNSINSINPIDAAAFRRPGAEIKEGLIPVNMLYVSQSLTDSLSMEAFYQLEWDQTILDNCGTFFSGSDTAADGCEDRLVVAGADVGPGESNNTGAPGNPVYIPRAGDRDARDDGQFGVALRWFAESLNDTEFGLYAMNYHSRTPSGSFIITTNGTPQAARYFLEYPEDIRLYGLSFQSNVGGTALSGEISYRPNMPIGINSTDLTFASLGSGTSPVFTSGHAAPVLGGDIQGYVRKPFTQAQVSAVQFFDRVLGASRLTLVGEVGYNHISGISDDTGELRFGRDPVFGFGEIANNAVCQAGLNAANPDQCNDDGFFTSSSWGYRLRASADYSNVIAGINLSPSVAWSHDVDGYGPNFNEGSKAISVGLNADYQNTYNASLSYTDFFGGEYNTTTDRDFVALSFGVNF
;
A
#
# COMPACT_ATOMS: atom_id res chain seq x y z
N MET A 1 -38.14 -6.08 -34.55
CA MET A 1 -37.68 -4.68 -34.62
C MET A 1 -38.08 -3.97 -33.35
N THR A 2 -37.19 -3.90 -32.39
CA THR A 2 -37.36 -3.16 -31.15
C THR A 2 -36.31 -2.07 -31.11
N THR A 3 -36.77 -0.86 -31.28
CA THR A 3 -35.97 0.39 -31.22
C THR A 3 -35.47 0.58 -29.80
N ARG A 4 -34.18 0.44 -29.56
CA ARG A 4 -33.50 0.88 -28.34
C ARG A 4 -33.35 2.40 -28.40
N THR A 5 -34.07 3.10 -27.58
CA THR A 5 -33.87 4.52 -27.25
C THR A 5 -32.53 4.68 -26.56
N ARG A 6 -31.55 5.30 -27.23
CA ARG A 6 -30.30 5.78 -26.61
C ARG A 6 -30.64 6.92 -25.67
N HIS A 7 -30.58 6.68 -24.38
CA HIS A 7 -30.50 7.80 -23.42
C HIS A 7 -29.12 8.44 -23.58
N ALA A 8 -29.12 9.72 -23.95
CA ALA A 8 -27.93 10.56 -23.95
C ALA A 8 -27.54 10.78 -22.47
N TYR A 9 -26.58 10.03 -21.98
CA TYR A 9 -25.94 10.31 -20.69
C TYR A 9 -25.12 11.60 -20.87
N PHE A 10 -25.50 12.64 -20.15
CA PHE A 10 -24.67 13.82 -19.95
C PHE A 10 -23.37 13.35 -19.31
N GLN A 11 -22.27 13.46 -20.05
CA GLN A 11 -20.96 13.05 -19.54
C GLN A 11 -20.56 14.00 -18.40
N PRO A 12 -20.40 13.53 -17.15
CA PRO A 12 -20.06 14.41 -16.02
C PRO A 12 -18.73 15.13 -16.19
N CYS A 13 -17.81 14.62 -17.02
CA CYS A 13 -16.56 15.29 -17.38
C CYS A 13 -16.77 16.65 -18.06
N VAL A 14 -17.82 16.83 -18.86
CA VAL A 14 -18.11 18.11 -19.52
C VAL A 14 -18.58 19.13 -18.49
N LEU A 15 -19.31 18.71 -17.48
CA LEU A 15 -19.76 19.58 -16.39
C LEU A 15 -18.61 20.00 -15.46
N ALA A 16 -17.69 19.07 -15.13
CA ALA A 16 -16.52 19.33 -14.29
C ALA A 16 -15.54 20.30 -14.97
N VAL A 17 -15.28 20.13 -16.28
CA VAL A 17 -14.47 21.06 -17.07
C VAL A 17 -15.16 22.41 -17.23
N ALA A 18 -16.49 22.44 -17.40
CA ALA A 18 -17.23 23.69 -17.50
C ALA A 18 -17.25 24.49 -16.17
N VAL A 19 -17.31 23.81 -15.03
CA VAL A 19 -17.21 24.44 -13.69
C VAL A 19 -15.79 24.96 -13.45
N ALA A 20 -14.75 24.21 -13.83
CA ALA A 20 -13.35 24.64 -13.71
C ALA A 20 -12.99 25.81 -14.63
N LEU A 21 -13.63 25.94 -15.81
CA LEU A 21 -13.39 27.03 -16.76
C LEU A 21 -14.30 28.25 -16.54
N GLY A 22 -15.39 28.13 -15.77
CA GLY A 22 -16.38 29.19 -15.55
C GLY A 22 -16.09 30.18 -14.41
N GLY A 23 -15.10 29.88 -13.56
CA GLY A 23 -14.80 30.69 -12.38
C GLY A 23 -13.44 31.39 -12.49
N ILE A 24 -13.36 32.58 -13.05
CA ILE A 24 -12.17 33.46 -12.99
C ILE A 24 -12.20 34.23 -11.63
N ALA A 25 -12.39 33.55 -10.54
CA ALA A 25 -12.07 34.07 -9.22
C ALA A 25 -10.78 33.40 -8.75
N PRO A 26 -9.81 34.11 -8.15
CA PRO A 26 -8.66 33.46 -7.56
C PRO A 26 -9.20 32.44 -6.52
N ALA A 27 -8.89 31.15 -6.74
CA ALA A 27 -9.27 30.13 -5.81
C ALA A 27 -8.45 30.34 -4.53
N GLN A 28 -9.14 30.65 -3.45
CA GLN A 28 -8.59 30.77 -2.11
C GLN A 28 -9.49 29.98 -1.18
N ALA A 29 -8.88 29.34 -0.18
CA ALA A 29 -9.62 28.76 0.95
C ALA A 29 -10.71 29.73 1.39
N VAL A 30 -11.95 29.24 1.45
CA VAL A 30 -13.08 30.09 1.85
C VAL A 30 -13.08 30.19 3.37
N THR A 31 -12.60 31.34 3.89
CA THR A 31 -12.68 31.66 5.30
C THR A 31 -13.92 32.49 5.57
N PHE A 32 -14.73 32.09 6.54
CA PHE A 32 -15.94 32.82 6.95
C PHE A 32 -16.15 32.69 8.46
N ASN A 33 -16.82 33.68 9.04
CA ASN A 33 -17.07 33.72 10.47
C ASN A 33 -18.56 33.63 10.78
N PHE A 34 -18.95 32.77 11.71
CA PHE A 34 -20.27 32.70 12.31
C PHE A 34 -20.20 33.18 13.76
N GLY A 35 -20.34 34.47 13.99
CA GLY A 35 -20.10 35.04 15.31
C GLY A 35 -18.65 34.87 15.73
N GLU A 36 -18.41 34.12 16.80
CA GLU A 36 -17.05 33.82 17.32
C GLU A 36 -16.44 32.54 16.72
N ILE A 37 -17.16 31.85 15.85
CA ILE A 37 -16.66 30.63 15.17
C ILE A 37 -15.99 31.06 13.87
N GLU A 38 -14.71 30.73 13.74
CA GLU A 38 -13.94 30.81 12.51
C GLU A 38 -14.12 29.51 11.72
N ALA A 39 -14.48 29.61 10.46
CA ALA A 39 -14.64 28.48 9.56
C ALA A 39 -13.69 28.61 8.36
N GLN A 40 -12.99 27.55 8.04
CA GLN A 40 -12.13 27.42 6.86
C GLN A 40 -12.60 26.22 6.06
N PHE A 41 -12.77 26.42 4.75
CA PHE A 41 -13.15 25.36 3.83
C PHE A 41 -12.21 25.35 2.63
N ASP A 42 -11.49 24.25 2.46
CA ASP A 42 -10.56 24.01 1.37
C ASP A 42 -11.08 22.91 0.47
N SER A 43 -10.95 23.07 -0.82
CA SER A 43 -11.43 22.12 -1.82
C SER A 43 -10.36 21.83 -2.87
N GLN A 44 -10.26 20.59 -3.24
CA GLN A 44 -9.45 20.13 -4.36
C GLN A 44 -10.26 19.23 -5.26
N LEU A 45 -10.33 19.56 -6.53
CA LEU A 45 -10.89 18.71 -7.57
C LEU A 45 -9.82 18.29 -8.54
N SER A 46 -9.82 17.04 -8.99
CA SER A 46 -8.86 16.57 -9.98
C SER A 46 -9.45 15.55 -10.93
N ILE A 47 -8.89 15.53 -12.14
CA ILE A 47 -9.12 14.51 -13.16
C ILE A 47 -7.78 13.94 -13.56
N GLY A 48 -7.75 12.66 -13.91
CA GLY A 48 -6.51 12.05 -14.36
C GLY A 48 -6.74 10.75 -15.11
N ALA A 49 -5.72 10.31 -15.81
CA ALA A 49 -5.70 9.02 -16.48
C ALA A 49 -4.32 8.39 -16.42
N SER A 50 -4.30 7.06 -16.41
CA SER A 50 -3.08 6.26 -16.42
C SER A 50 -3.15 5.20 -17.51
N TRP A 51 -2.02 4.99 -18.19
CA TRP A 51 -1.88 4.05 -19.31
C TRP A 51 -0.76 3.07 -19.03
N SER A 52 -1.01 1.78 -19.28
CA SER A 52 0.04 0.77 -19.32
C SER A 52 0.97 1.03 -20.52
N THR A 53 2.28 1.00 -20.29
CA THR A 53 3.27 1.12 -21.37
C THR A 53 3.92 -0.21 -21.72
N ARG A 54 3.66 -1.26 -20.91
CA ARG A 54 4.17 -2.61 -21.11
C ARG A 54 3.04 -3.63 -21.13
N GLY A 55 3.19 -4.72 -21.86
CA GLY A 55 2.26 -5.85 -21.84
C GLY A 55 2.63 -6.85 -20.76
N ALA A 56 1.71 -7.72 -20.38
CA ALA A 56 1.95 -8.82 -19.46
C ALA A 56 3.14 -9.69 -19.91
N GLU A 57 4.01 -10.06 -18.97
CA GLU A 57 5.09 -11.00 -19.22
C GLU A 57 4.57 -12.43 -19.07
N PRO A 58 4.87 -13.35 -20.01
CA PRO A 58 4.39 -14.75 -19.94
C PRO A 58 4.79 -15.46 -18.63
N ALA A 59 5.94 -15.09 -18.05
CA ALA A 59 6.42 -15.62 -16.78
C ALA A 59 5.49 -15.34 -15.58
N PHE A 60 4.60 -14.33 -15.69
CA PHE A 60 3.66 -13.95 -14.64
C PHE A 60 2.20 -14.28 -14.97
N VAL A 61 1.97 -14.92 -16.08
CA VAL A 61 0.64 -15.41 -16.50
C VAL A 61 0.59 -16.91 -16.31
N GLY A 62 -0.47 -17.42 -15.69
CA GLY A 62 -0.63 -18.85 -15.43
C GLY A 62 -0.63 -19.69 -16.70
N THR A 63 -0.12 -20.92 -16.61
CA THR A 63 -0.04 -21.84 -17.76
C THR A 63 -1.40 -22.11 -18.39
N ARG A 64 -2.48 -22.04 -17.64
CA ARG A 64 -3.85 -22.23 -18.13
C ARG A 64 -4.35 -21.04 -18.95
N ASN A 65 -3.77 -19.86 -18.69
CA ASN A 65 -4.06 -18.62 -19.40
C ASN A 65 -3.06 -18.36 -20.54
N GLY A 66 -2.21 -19.35 -20.86
CA GLY A 66 -1.27 -19.29 -21.99
C GLY A 66 0.11 -18.72 -21.65
N GLY A 67 0.44 -18.57 -20.37
CA GLY A 67 1.75 -18.16 -19.86
C GLY A 67 2.60 -19.32 -19.34
N GLU A 68 3.56 -18.98 -18.47
CA GLU A 68 4.57 -19.88 -17.93
C GLU A 68 4.57 -19.95 -16.40
N ALA A 69 3.76 -19.11 -15.72
CA ALA A 69 3.67 -19.08 -14.26
C ALA A 69 3.07 -20.38 -13.70
N SER A 70 3.59 -20.80 -12.55
CA SER A 70 3.06 -21.97 -11.84
C SER A 70 1.70 -21.70 -11.18
N SER A 71 1.38 -20.44 -10.90
CA SER A 71 0.12 -20.00 -10.29
C SER A 71 -0.64 -19.05 -11.23
N GLN A 72 -1.96 -19.08 -11.12
CA GLN A 72 -2.87 -18.15 -11.80
C GLN A 72 -3.67 -17.31 -10.77
N THR A 73 -3.11 -17.08 -9.58
CA THR A 73 -3.81 -16.39 -8.48
C THR A 73 -3.43 -14.91 -8.36
N ASN A 74 -2.74 -14.37 -9.37
CA ASN A 74 -2.32 -12.97 -9.46
C ASN A 74 -2.16 -12.48 -10.92
N ASP A 75 -2.79 -13.14 -11.88
CA ASP A 75 -2.67 -12.79 -13.29
C ASP A 75 -3.92 -12.11 -13.90
N ASP A 76 -5.04 -12.02 -13.18
CA ASP A 76 -6.26 -11.37 -13.62
C ASP A 76 -6.03 -9.94 -14.13
N GLY A 77 -5.31 -9.11 -13.35
CA GLY A 77 -4.97 -7.75 -13.72
C GLY A 77 -4.00 -7.66 -14.91
N ARG A 78 -3.22 -8.74 -15.18
CA ARG A 78 -2.35 -8.82 -16.35
C ARG A 78 -3.14 -9.12 -17.62
N LEU A 79 -4.13 -9.98 -17.49
CA LEU A 79 -4.99 -10.41 -18.58
C LEU A 79 -6.04 -9.37 -18.95
N ASN A 80 -6.44 -8.51 -18.01
CA ASN A 80 -7.42 -7.46 -18.22
C ASN A 80 -6.90 -6.25 -18.99
N PHE A 81 -5.59 -5.98 -19.00
CA PHE A 81 -5.02 -4.77 -19.60
C PHE A 81 -3.89 -5.09 -20.57
N LYS A 82 -3.97 -4.58 -21.79
CA LYS A 82 -2.91 -4.66 -22.80
C LYS A 82 -2.00 -3.43 -22.72
N LYS A 83 -0.82 -3.55 -23.34
CA LYS A 83 0.05 -2.43 -23.61
C LYS A 83 -0.69 -1.31 -24.35
N GLY A 84 -0.57 -0.08 -23.82
CA GLY A 84 -1.17 1.13 -24.37
C GLY A 84 -2.63 1.37 -23.94
N GLU A 85 -3.24 0.44 -23.19
CA GLU A 85 -4.59 0.65 -22.65
C GLU A 85 -4.56 1.52 -21.39
N THR A 86 -5.62 2.28 -21.20
CA THR A 86 -5.90 2.96 -19.93
C THR A 86 -6.31 1.93 -18.89
N PHE A 87 -5.80 2.11 -17.67
CA PHE A 87 -6.24 1.30 -16.53
C PHE A 87 -6.90 2.16 -15.42
N SER A 88 -6.88 3.48 -15.56
CA SER A 88 -7.61 4.42 -14.71
C SER A 88 -7.96 5.67 -15.51
N LYS A 89 -9.19 6.15 -15.38
CA LYS A 89 -9.71 7.46 -15.85
C LYS A 89 -10.56 8.01 -14.72
N ILE A 90 -9.95 8.76 -13.82
CA ILE A 90 -10.58 9.11 -12.55
C ILE A 90 -10.93 10.59 -12.46
N PHE A 91 -12.11 10.85 -11.90
CA PHE A 91 -12.48 12.13 -11.31
C PHE A 91 -12.54 11.97 -9.79
N LYS A 92 -11.93 12.89 -9.05
CA LYS A 92 -11.95 12.88 -7.59
C LYS A 92 -12.03 14.28 -7.00
N GLY A 93 -12.58 14.35 -5.78
CA GLY A 93 -12.64 15.55 -4.97
C GLY A 93 -12.28 15.27 -3.53
N ILE A 94 -11.59 16.23 -2.91
CA ILE A 94 -11.26 16.22 -1.48
C ILE A 94 -11.65 17.58 -0.91
N HIS A 95 -12.29 17.56 0.26
CA HIS A 95 -12.76 18.76 0.95
C HIS A 95 -12.38 18.69 2.41
N ASP A 96 -11.78 19.76 2.91
CA ASP A 96 -11.41 19.95 4.29
C ASP A 96 -12.27 21.07 4.88
N LEU A 97 -12.90 20.82 6.02
CA LEU A 97 -13.64 21.79 6.82
C LEU A 97 -13.06 21.86 8.22
N GLU A 98 -12.59 23.02 8.61
CA GLU A 98 -12.23 23.32 9.99
C GLU A 98 -13.17 24.38 10.57
N LEU A 99 -13.70 24.09 11.75
CA LEU A 99 -14.49 25.01 12.58
C LEU A 99 -13.76 25.24 13.89
N LYS A 100 -13.44 26.51 14.21
CA LYS A 100 -12.67 26.85 15.40
C LYS A 100 -13.41 27.88 16.27
N TYR A 101 -13.48 27.60 17.56
CA TYR A 101 -14.01 28.48 18.58
C TYR A 101 -13.00 28.58 19.74
N GLY A 102 -12.28 29.69 19.82
CA GLY A 102 -11.19 29.85 20.78
C GLY A 102 -10.14 28.75 20.63
N ASP A 103 -9.89 27.99 21.68
CA ASP A 103 -8.90 26.91 21.72
C ASP A 103 -9.47 25.54 21.29
N THR A 104 -10.76 25.46 20.97
CA THR A 104 -11.46 24.23 20.58
C THR A 104 -11.82 24.28 19.11
N GLY A 105 -11.64 23.18 18.39
CA GLY A 105 -12.08 23.09 17.00
C GLY A 105 -12.56 21.70 16.62
N VAL A 106 -13.16 21.65 15.44
CA VAL A 106 -13.60 20.43 14.75
C VAL A 106 -12.97 20.42 13.38
N PHE A 107 -12.38 19.31 13.00
CA PHE A 107 -11.85 19.11 11.65
C PHE A 107 -12.55 17.93 10.99
N VAL A 108 -12.98 18.12 9.73
CA VAL A 108 -13.62 17.08 8.91
C VAL A 108 -12.97 17.11 7.52
N ARG A 109 -12.53 15.94 7.04
CA ARG A 109 -12.06 15.72 5.67
C ARG A 109 -12.90 14.65 5.00
N GLY A 110 -13.38 14.95 3.81
CA GLY A 110 -14.10 13.99 2.97
C GLY A 110 -13.47 13.86 1.60
N LYS A 111 -13.52 12.66 1.03
CA LYS A 111 -13.13 12.40 -0.37
C LYS A 111 -14.26 11.70 -1.11
N TYR A 112 -14.30 11.88 -2.44
CA TYR A 112 -15.10 11.06 -3.34
C TYR A 112 -14.36 10.87 -4.67
N TRP A 113 -14.68 9.77 -5.36
CA TRP A 113 -14.06 9.44 -6.63
C TRP A 113 -15.01 8.65 -7.53
N TYR A 114 -14.72 8.71 -8.83
CA TYR A 114 -15.32 7.88 -9.84
C TYR A 114 -14.28 7.56 -10.90
N ASP A 115 -13.92 6.29 -11.04
CA ASP A 115 -13.02 5.81 -12.08
C ASP A 115 -13.82 5.19 -13.21
N PHE A 116 -13.95 5.92 -14.32
CA PHE A 116 -14.70 5.51 -15.50
C PHE A 116 -14.12 4.27 -16.16
N GLU A 117 -12.80 4.04 -16.05
CA GLU A 117 -12.13 2.91 -16.68
C GLU A 117 -12.48 1.60 -16.00
N THR A 118 -12.45 1.58 -14.68
CA THR A 118 -12.75 0.37 -13.91
C THR A 118 -14.25 0.17 -13.67
N LYS A 119 -15.06 1.24 -13.75
CA LYS A 119 -16.50 1.18 -13.51
C LYS A 119 -17.32 0.85 -14.75
N ASP A 120 -17.00 1.46 -15.90
CA ASP A 120 -17.89 1.49 -17.05
C ASP A 120 -17.35 0.70 -18.25
N GLU A 121 -16.03 0.45 -18.32
CA GLU A 121 -15.40 -0.20 -19.47
C GLU A 121 -15.31 -1.71 -19.27
N GLN A 122 -15.51 -2.43 -20.36
CA GLN A 122 -15.35 -3.89 -20.39
C GLN A 122 -13.88 -4.27 -20.41
N ARG A 123 -13.53 -5.33 -19.68
CA ARG A 123 -12.18 -5.88 -19.62
C ARG A 123 -12.01 -7.09 -20.53
N LEU A 124 -10.74 -7.44 -20.78
CA LEU A 124 -10.40 -8.50 -21.72
C LEU A 124 -10.70 -9.88 -21.15
N LEU A 125 -10.40 -10.10 -19.87
CA LEU A 125 -10.67 -11.37 -19.19
C LEU A 125 -12.08 -11.34 -18.62
N TYR A 126 -12.38 -10.41 -17.71
CA TYR A 126 -13.71 -10.15 -17.16
C TYR A 126 -13.76 -8.76 -16.51
N ASP A 127 -14.96 -8.20 -16.45
CA ASP A 127 -15.19 -6.85 -15.93
C ASP A 127 -14.85 -6.78 -14.44
N ILE A 128 -14.40 -5.62 -14.01
CA ILE A 128 -14.08 -5.38 -12.60
C ILE A 128 -15.39 -5.34 -11.80
N ASP A 129 -15.49 -6.20 -10.80
CA ASP A 129 -16.64 -6.30 -9.91
C ASP A 129 -16.40 -5.55 -8.61
N ASP A 130 -17.32 -4.68 -8.21
CA ASP A 130 -17.30 -3.94 -6.96
C ASP A 130 -18.10 -4.61 -5.83
N HIS A 131 -18.75 -5.77 -6.10
CA HIS A 131 -19.63 -6.43 -5.13
C HIS A 131 -18.82 -6.96 -3.94
N ASN A 132 -19.29 -6.66 -2.72
CA ASN A 132 -18.63 -7.03 -1.46
C ASN A 132 -17.19 -6.50 -1.28
N ARG A 133 -16.77 -5.48 -2.06
CA ARG A 133 -15.48 -4.82 -1.88
C ARG A 133 -15.56 -3.76 -0.79
N LYS A 134 -14.47 -3.56 -0.05
CA LYS A 134 -14.31 -2.35 0.79
C LYS A 134 -14.48 -1.10 -0.08
N GLU A 135 -15.12 -0.06 0.45
CA GLU A 135 -15.48 1.13 -0.34
C GLU A 135 -14.26 1.75 -1.07
N ALA A 136 -13.11 1.86 -0.40
CA ALA A 136 -11.90 2.43 -1.01
C ALA A 136 -11.33 1.59 -2.16
N ALA A 137 -11.60 0.28 -2.22
CA ALA A 137 -11.21 -0.61 -3.31
C ALA A 137 -12.18 -0.56 -4.50
N GLN A 138 -13.37 0.04 -4.35
CA GLN A 138 -14.35 0.16 -5.42
C GLN A 138 -13.95 1.21 -6.46
N ALA A 139 -14.47 1.05 -7.65
CA ALA A 139 -14.25 1.99 -8.75
C ALA A 139 -14.88 3.37 -8.48
N SER A 140 -15.86 3.47 -7.59
CA SER A 140 -16.46 4.75 -7.19
C SER A 140 -16.90 4.69 -5.73
N GLY A 141 -16.80 5.83 -5.02
CA GLY A 141 -17.21 5.91 -3.62
C GLY A 141 -17.10 7.32 -3.05
N ALA A 142 -17.52 7.47 -1.78
CA ALA A 142 -17.38 8.70 -1.01
C ALA A 142 -17.11 8.35 0.45
N GLN A 143 -16.03 8.87 1.02
CA GLN A 143 -15.60 8.54 2.39
C GLN A 143 -15.34 9.79 3.21
N ILE A 144 -15.70 9.74 4.49
CA ILE A 144 -15.16 10.63 5.51
C ILE A 144 -13.81 10.06 5.94
N LEU A 145 -12.74 10.79 5.68
CA LEU A 145 -11.39 10.50 6.16
C LEU A 145 -11.26 10.97 7.61
N ASP A 146 -10.70 12.14 7.84
CA ASP A 146 -10.58 12.69 9.18
C ASP A 146 -11.92 13.25 9.68
N ALA A 147 -12.25 13.02 10.95
CA ALA A 147 -13.38 13.63 11.66
C ALA A 147 -13.09 13.62 13.16
N PHE A 148 -12.55 14.71 13.69
CA PHE A 148 -12.18 14.79 15.10
C PHE A 148 -12.43 16.17 15.69
N VAL A 149 -12.59 16.18 17.01
CA VAL A 149 -12.60 17.40 17.84
C VAL A 149 -11.24 17.54 18.47
N TYR A 150 -10.73 18.76 18.57
CA TYR A 150 -9.51 19.06 19.28
C TYR A 150 -9.69 20.21 20.27
N HIS A 151 -8.86 20.21 21.31
CA HIS A 151 -8.76 21.28 22.28
C HIS A 151 -7.30 21.53 22.65
N ASN A 152 -6.85 22.77 22.49
CA ASN A 152 -5.53 23.22 22.90
C ASN A 152 -5.62 23.80 24.30
N TYR A 153 -4.65 23.49 25.14
CA TYR A 153 -4.60 23.94 26.54
C TYR A 153 -3.15 24.20 26.95
N SER A 154 -2.95 24.77 28.14
CA SER A 154 -1.64 24.91 28.71
C SER A 154 -1.65 24.45 30.16
N LEU A 155 -0.62 23.71 30.56
CA LEU A 155 -0.34 23.37 31.96
C LEU A 155 0.78 24.30 32.48
N GLY A 156 0.38 25.38 33.18
CA GLY A 156 1.28 26.50 33.39
C GLY A 156 1.60 27.20 32.07
N ASP A 157 2.89 27.31 31.74
CA ASP A 157 3.37 27.88 30.46
C ASP A 157 3.62 26.81 29.38
N LEU A 158 3.39 25.53 29.69
CA LEU A 158 3.66 24.41 28.78
C LEU A 158 2.42 24.05 27.97
N PRO A 159 2.47 24.18 26.62
CA PRO A 159 1.33 23.89 25.75
C PRO A 159 1.03 22.40 25.66
N GLY A 160 -0.25 22.10 25.49
CA GLY A 160 -0.77 20.76 25.22
C GLY A 160 -1.94 20.79 24.25
N SER A 161 -2.23 19.65 23.66
CA SER A 161 -3.39 19.44 22.77
C SER A 161 -3.97 18.05 22.98
N VAL A 162 -5.29 17.95 22.95
CA VAL A 162 -6.01 16.68 22.93
C VAL A 162 -6.85 16.60 21.68
N ARG A 163 -6.95 15.40 21.07
CA ARG A 163 -7.81 15.14 19.93
C ARG A 163 -8.61 13.86 20.19
N ALA A 164 -9.89 13.84 19.76
CA ALA A 164 -10.77 12.69 19.88
C ALA A 164 -11.57 12.53 18.58
N GLY A 165 -11.55 11.35 18.00
CA GLY A 165 -12.26 11.02 16.77
C GLY A 165 -11.38 10.35 15.73
N LYS A 166 -11.87 10.31 14.50
CA LYS A 166 -11.23 9.68 13.36
C LYS A 166 -10.08 10.55 12.85
N GLN A 167 -8.84 10.07 12.95
CA GLN A 167 -7.65 10.85 12.66
C GLN A 167 -6.45 9.99 12.30
N VAL A 168 -5.45 10.61 11.67
CA VAL A 168 -4.14 10.03 11.38
C VAL A 168 -3.13 10.53 12.42
N VAL A 169 -2.30 9.61 12.93
CA VAL A 169 -1.10 9.91 13.72
C VAL A 169 0.10 9.33 13.00
N SER A 170 1.10 10.15 12.74
CA SER A 170 2.32 9.76 12.03
C SER A 170 3.54 10.02 12.90
N TRP A 171 4.31 8.96 13.19
CA TRP A 171 5.53 9.00 13.98
C TRP A 171 6.72 8.49 13.16
N GLY A 172 7.93 8.84 13.58
CA GLY A 172 9.17 8.44 12.91
C GLY A 172 9.62 9.41 11.83
N GLU A 173 10.76 9.09 11.19
CA GLU A 173 11.48 9.96 10.26
C GLU A 173 11.66 9.31 8.87
N SER A 174 10.90 8.26 8.57
CA SER A 174 10.97 7.59 7.27
C SER A 174 10.43 8.48 6.15
N THR A 175 11.10 8.48 4.99
CA THR A 175 10.70 9.29 3.84
C THR A 175 10.06 8.44 2.74
N PHE A 176 10.70 7.35 2.32
CA PHE A 176 10.26 6.48 1.22
C PHE A 176 10.05 5.03 1.64
N ILE A 177 10.85 4.55 2.62
CA ILE A 177 10.84 3.14 3.04
C ILE A 177 9.90 3.01 4.23
N GLY A 178 8.72 2.47 3.99
CA GLY A 178 7.69 2.26 5.01
C GLY A 178 7.99 1.11 5.97
N ASN A 179 6.95 0.70 6.75
CA ASN A 179 6.97 -0.45 7.64
C ASN A 179 7.97 -0.33 8.81
N SER A 180 8.29 0.88 9.27
CA SER A 180 9.11 1.14 10.46
C SER A 180 8.25 1.72 11.59
N ILE A 181 8.67 2.83 12.23
CA ILE A 181 7.94 3.44 13.36
C ILE A 181 6.54 3.90 12.93
N ASN A 182 6.37 4.41 11.71
CA ASN A 182 5.06 4.81 11.19
C ASN A 182 4.21 3.60 10.76
N SER A 183 3.68 2.87 11.73
CA SER A 183 2.81 1.70 11.54
C SER A 183 1.47 1.84 12.25
N ILE A 184 1.03 3.07 12.55
CA ILE A 184 -0.13 3.37 13.40
C ILE A 184 -1.43 3.26 12.60
N ASN A 185 -1.48 3.84 11.41
CA ASN A 185 -2.67 3.88 10.57
C ASN A 185 -2.59 2.87 9.42
N PRO A 186 -3.75 2.29 9.01
CA PRO A 186 -3.82 1.53 7.77
C PRO A 186 -3.67 2.44 6.54
N ILE A 187 -3.46 1.83 5.38
CA ILE A 187 -3.32 2.54 4.11
C ILE A 187 -4.33 2.08 3.08
N ASP A 188 -4.70 2.96 2.16
CA ASP A 188 -5.41 2.67 0.92
C ASP A 188 -4.35 2.52 -0.19
N ALA A 189 -3.98 1.28 -0.53
CA ALA A 189 -2.94 1.02 -1.52
C ALA A 189 -3.33 1.53 -2.91
N ALA A 190 -4.61 1.43 -3.29
CA ALA A 190 -5.13 1.90 -4.56
C ALA A 190 -5.05 3.43 -4.68
N ALA A 191 -5.29 4.18 -3.60
CA ALA A 191 -5.26 5.63 -3.61
C ALA A 191 -3.89 6.18 -4.00
N PHE A 192 -2.79 5.58 -3.53
CA PHE A 192 -1.43 6.01 -3.86
C PHE A 192 -1.05 5.82 -5.34
N ARG A 193 -1.76 4.94 -6.06
CA ARG A 193 -1.51 4.62 -7.46
C ARG A 193 -2.39 5.40 -8.44
N ARG A 194 -3.39 6.12 -7.91
CA ARG A 194 -4.30 6.96 -8.72
C ARG A 194 -3.56 8.17 -9.27
N PRO A 195 -3.86 8.62 -10.51
CA PRO A 195 -3.25 9.83 -11.07
C PRO A 195 -3.46 11.04 -10.16
N GLY A 196 -2.40 11.79 -9.89
CA GLY A 196 -2.46 12.96 -9.01
C GLY A 196 -2.78 12.62 -7.56
N ALA A 197 -2.35 11.45 -7.06
CA ALA A 197 -2.54 11.04 -5.67
C ALA A 197 -1.79 11.94 -4.69
N GLU A 198 -2.42 12.23 -3.55
CA GLU A 198 -1.80 12.89 -2.41
C GLU A 198 -1.70 11.95 -1.21
N ILE A 199 -0.70 12.18 -0.34
CA ILE A 199 -0.47 11.32 0.84
C ILE A 199 -1.72 11.26 1.74
N LYS A 200 -2.43 12.39 1.89
CA LYS A 200 -3.66 12.47 2.70
C LYS A 200 -4.81 11.59 2.19
N GLU A 201 -4.76 11.14 0.94
CA GLU A 201 -5.76 10.24 0.36
C GLU A 201 -5.50 8.77 0.70
N GLY A 202 -4.23 8.42 0.91
CA GLY A 202 -3.80 7.04 1.10
C GLY A 202 -3.64 6.62 2.54
N LEU A 203 -3.60 7.55 3.50
CA LEU A 203 -3.61 7.22 4.93
C LEU A 203 -5.06 7.11 5.41
N ILE A 204 -5.42 5.98 6.01
CA ILE A 204 -6.78 5.74 6.51
C ILE A 204 -6.84 6.17 7.98
N PRO A 205 -7.60 7.23 8.32
CA PRO A 205 -7.81 7.63 9.69
C PRO A 205 -8.63 6.60 10.45
N VAL A 206 -8.32 6.39 11.74
CA VAL A 206 -9.08 5.52 12.65
C VAL A 206 -9.50 6.29 13.89
N ASN A 207 -10.59 5.86 14.52
CA ASN A 207 -11.07 6.49 15.76
C ASN A 207 -10.07 6.28 16.89
N MET A 208 -9.60 7.37 17.48
CA MET A 208 -8.66 7.33 18.60
C MET A 208 -8.72 8.57 19.48
N LEU A 209 -8.21 8.41 20.68
CA LEU A 209 -7.84 9.49 21.57
C LEU A 209 -6.35 9.77 21.39
N TYR A 210 -5.98 11.04 21.28
CA TYR A 210 -4.60 11.48 21.14
C TYR A 210 -4.34 12.65 22.07
N VAL A 211 -3.15 12.67 22.66
CA VAL A 211 -2.65 13.78 23.47
C VAL A 211 -1.22 14.12 23.06
N SER A 212 -0.93 15.40 22.99
CA SER A 212 0.42 15.95 22.89
C SER A 212 0.62 16.95 24.02
N GLN A 213 1.73 16.87 24.76
CA GLN A 213 2.03 17.72 25.91
C GLN A 213 3.52 18.05 25.96
N SER A 214 3.86 19.33 26.03
CA SER A 214 5.20 19.76 26.39
C SER A 214 5.43 19.50 27.89
N LEU A 215 6.47 18.74 28.22
CA LEU A 215 6.85 18.40 29.60
C LEU A 215 7.87 19.38 30.15
N THR A 216 8.72 19.91 29.27
CA THR A 216 9.67 21.01 29.53
C THR A 216 9.79 21.84 28.23
N ASP A 217 10.64 22.85 28.22
CA ASP A 217 10.93 23.65 27.02
C ASP A 217 11.58 22.82 25.91
N SER A 218 12.21 21.69 26.24
CA SER A 218 12.96 20.83 25.31
C SER A 218 12.47 19.39 25.25
N LEU A 219 11.48 19.00 26.06
CA LEU A 219 10.93 17.65 26.09
C LEU A 219 9.43 17.67 25.90
N SER A 220 8.92 16.92 24.95
CA SER A 220 7.50 16.71 24.73
C SER A 220 7.13 15.22 24.74
N MET A 221 5.87 14.95 24.99
CA MET A 221 5.27 13.62 24.98
C MET A 221 4.05 13.62 24.06
N GLU A 222 3.90 12.55 23.31
CA GLU A 222 2.68 12.22 22.57
C GLU A 222 2.18 10.85 23.00
N ALA A 223 0.87 10.66 23.04
CA ALA A 223 0.29 9.34 23.27
C ALA A 223 -1.02 9.19 22.50
N PHE A 224 -1.31 7.97 22.07
CA PHE A 224 -2.60 7.62 21.48
C PHE A 224 -3.16 6.33 22.06
N TYR A 225 -4.48 6.22 22.01
CA TYR A 225 -5.23 4.98 22.22
C TYR A 225 -6.27 4.85 21.12
N GLN A 226 -6.20 3.79 20.30
CA GLN A 226 -7.17 3.54 19.25
C GLN A 226 -8.41 2.85 19.81
N LEU A 227 -9.58 3.30 19.36
CA LEU A 227 -10.89 2.80 19.76
C LEU A 227 -11.52 1.89 18.68
N GLU A 228 -10.86 1.80 17.54
CA GLU A 228 -11.29 1.07 16.36
C GLU A 228 -10.06 0.49 15.66
N TRP A 229 -10.19 -0.74 15.19
CA TRP A 229 -9.23 -1.33 14.27
C TRP A 229 -9.80 -1.25 12.84
N ASP A 230 -8.95 -0.99 11.84
CA ASP A 230 -9.30 -1.09 10.43
C ASP A 230 -8.13 -1.66 9.66
N GLN A 231 -8.42 -2.29 8.53
CA GLN A 231 -7.41 -2.94 7.69
C GLN A 231 -6.85 -2.00 6.62
N THR A 232 -5.66 -2.32 6.12
CA THR A 232 -5.14 -1.78 4.86
C THR A 232 -6.03 -2.26 3.71
N ILE A 233 -6.45 -1.33 2.85
CA ILE A 233 -7.26 -1.65 1.68
C ILE A 233 -6.35 -2.09 0.56
N LEU A 234 -6.53 -3.33 0.12
CA LEU A 234 -5.81 -3.91 -1.00
C LEU A 234 -6.46 -3.51 -2.33
N ASP A 235 -5.68 -3.55 -3.40
CA ASP A 235 -6.22 -3.39 -4.76
C ASP A 235 -7.28 -4.47 -5.05
N ASN A 236 -8.40 -4.08 -5.66
CA ASN A 236 -9.42 -5.02 -6.09
C ASN A 236 -8.84 -6.00 -7.11
N CYS A 237 -9.22 -7.29 -7.05
CA CYS A 237 -8.78 -8.31 -8.00
C CYS A 237 -9.14 -7.92 -9.44
N GLY A 238 -8.28 -8.27 -10.37
CA GLY A 238 -8.41 -7.93 -11.78
C GLY A 238 -8.04 -6.48 -12.14
N THR A 239 -7.72 -5.60 -11.17
CA THR A 239 -7.19 -4.25 -11.46
C THR A 239 -5.72 -4.30 -11.86
N PHE A 240 -5.23 -3.26 -12.54
CA PHE A 240 -3.88 -3.26 -13.13
C PHE A 240 -2.76 -3.53 -12.12
N PHE A 241 -2.86 -3.02 -10.92
CA PHE A 241 -1.85 -3.20 -9.88
C PHE A 241 -2.19 -4.29 -8.86
N SER A 242 -3.28 -5.04 -9.06
CA SER A 242 -3.57 -6.17 -8.17
C SER A 242 -2.42 -7.17 -8.17
N GLY A 243 -1.79 -7.36 -7.02
CA GLY A 243 -0.73 -8.34 -6.79
C GLY A 243 -1.27 -9.67 -6.27
N SER A 244 -2.60 -9.79 -6.09
CA SER A 244 -3.27 -11.01 -5.62
C SER A 244 -4.73 -10.98 -6.02
N ASP A 245 -5.19 -12.04 -6.66
CA ASP A 245 -6.60 -12.22 -7.02
C ASP A 245 -7.41 -12.83 -5.87
N THR A 246 -6.77 -13.17 -4.75
CA THR A 246 -7.38 -13.92 -3.63
C THR A 246 -7.51 -13.11 -2.35
N ALA A 247 -6.82 -11.96 -2.22
CA ALA A 247 -6.68 -11.30 -0.93
C ALA A 247 -7.70 -10.17 -0.68
N ALA A 248 -8.13 -9.43 -1.71
CA ALA A 248 -9.12 -8.39 -1.53
C ALA A 248 -10.48 -8.98 -1.10
N ASP A 249 -11.24 -8.24 -0.30
CA ASP A 249 -12.59 -8.63 0.11
C ASP A 249 -13.47 -8.84 -1.12
N GLY A 250 -14.31 -9.87 -1.09
CA GLY A 250 -15.18 -10.24 -2.20
C GLY A 250 -14.50 -11.00 -3.36
N CYS A 251 -13.18 -11.26 -3.29
CA CYS A 251 -12.44 -12.11 -4.23
C CYS A 251 -12.33 -13.56 -3.71
N GLU A 252 -13.44 -14.16 -3.33
CA GLU A 252 -13.51 -15.35 -2.46
C GLU A 252 -13.30 -16.68 -3.18
N ASP A 253 -13.40 -16.72 -4.51
CA ASP A 253 -13.36 -17.89 -5.36
C ASP A 253 -12.08 -17.99 -6.20
N ARG A 254 -11.08 -17.14 -5.95
CA ARG A 254 -9.92 -16.94 -6.83
C ARG A 254 -8.70 -17.78 -6.53
N LEU A 255 -8.66 -18.54 -5.42
CA LEU A 255 -7.52 -19.41 -5.13
C LEU A 255 -7.60 -20.71 -5.97
N VAL A 256 -7.41 -20.54 -7.28
CA VAL A 256 -7.46 -21.62 -8.25
C VAL A 256 -6.17 -22.42 -8.20
N VAL A 257 -6.30 -23.73 -7.91
CA VAL A 257 -5.16 -24.67 -7.82
C VAL A 257 -5.06 -25.58 -9.04
N ALA A 258 -6.13 -25.72 -9.83
CA ALA A 258 -6.13 -26.48 -11.08
C ALA A 258 -7.35 -26.11 -11.95
N GLY A 259 -7.30 -26.47 -13.22
CA GLY A 259 -8.40 -26.26 -14.18
C GLY A 259 -8.35 -24.89 -14.87
N ALA A 260 -9.48 -24.43 -15.38
CA ALA A 260 -9.62 -23.11 -15.98
C ALA A 260 -9.65 -22.02 -14.92
N ASP A 261 -9.43 -20.80 -15.31
CA ASP A 261 -9.62 -19.64 -14.44
C ASP A 261 -11.11 -19.37 -14.16
N VAL A 262 -11.38 -18.53 -13.15
CA VAL A 262 -12.74 -18.30 -12.65
C VAL A 262 -13.14 -16.84 -12.87
N GLY A 263 -14.23 -16.63 -13.63
CA GLY A 263 -14.87 -15.32 -13.74
C GLY A 263 -15.67 -14.92 -12.50
N PRO A 264 -16.02 -13.63 -12.33
CA PRO A 264 -16.85 -13.17 -11.23
C PRO A 264 -18.19 -13.91 -11.17
N GLY A 265 -18.54 -14.40 -9.96
CA GLY A 265 -19.79 -15.13 -9.73
C GLY A 265 -19.82 -16.56 -10.25
N GLU A 266 -18.73 -17.09 -10.79
CA GLU A 266 -18.61 -18.48 -11.19
C GLU A 266 -18.53 -19.39 -9.95
N SER A 267 -19.44 -20.32 -9.83
CA SER A 267 -19.50 -21.25 -8.70
C SER A 267 -19.17 -22.70 -9.05
N ASN A 268 -18.63 -22.95 -10.23
CA ASN A 268 -18.51 -24.28 -10.84
C ASN A 268 -17.27 -25.06 -10.37
N ASN A 269 -17.02 -25.09 -9.08
CA ASN A 269 -15.87 -25.76 -8.43
C ASN A 269 -16.05 -27.29 -8.35
N THR A 270 -16.26 -27.95 -9.51
CA THR A 270 -16.58 -29.38 -9.55
C THR A 270 -15.39 -30.29 -9.88
N GLY A 271 -14.30 -29.73 -10.40
CA GLY A 271 -13.16 -30.51 -10.90
C GLY A 271 -13.47 -31.34 -12.15
N ALA A 272 -14.63 -31.13 -12.80
CA ALA A 272 -14.92 -31.72 -14.09
C ALA A 272 -14.00 -31.15 -15.17
N PRO A 273 -13.70 -31.90 -16.26
CA PRO A 273 -12.85 -31.39 -17.33
C PRO A 273 -13.32 -30.02 -17.85
N GLY A 274 -12.46 -29.02 -17.82
CA GLY A 274 -12.76 -27.64 -18.23
C GLY A 274 -13.29 -26.73 -17.13
N ASN A 275 -13.64 -27.26 -15.96
CA ASN A 275 -14.06 -26.46 -14.81
C ASN A 275 -12.88 -26.09 -13.91
N PRO A 276 -12.95 -24.95 -13.20
CA PRO A 276 -11.97 -24.59 -12.20
C PRO A 276 -11.97 -25.57 -11.01
N VAL A 277 -10.83 -25.65 -10.36
CA VAL A 277 -10.67 -26.27 -9.04
C VAL A 277 -10.01 -25.24 -8.14
N TYR A 278 -10.76 -24.71 -7.20
CA TYR A 278 -10.27 -23.69 -6.29
C TYR A 278 -10.53 -24.05 -4.82
N ILE A 279 -9.73 -23.46 -3.94
CA ILE A 279 -9.92 -23.51 -2.50
C ILE A 279 -10.80 -22.30 -2.12
N PRO A 280 -12.03 -22.51 -1.63
CA PRO A 280 -12.91 -21.41 -1.25
C PRO A 280 -12.41 -20.66 -0.02
N ARG A 281 -12.70 -19.34 0.05
CA ARG A 281 -12.44 -18.51 1.24
C ARG A 281 -13.44 -18.83 2.34
N ALA A 282 -12.96 -18.97 3.57
CA ALA A 282 -13.77 -18.97 4.78
C ALA A 282 -13.96 -17.52 5.27
N GLY A 283 -14.75 -17.33 6.32
CA GLY A 283 -14.83 -16.01 6.96
C GLY A 283 -13.49 -15.60 7.55
N ASP A 284 -13.11 -14.35 7.33
CA ASP A 284 -11.86 -13.79 7.82
C ASP A 284 -11.87 -13.61 9.34
N ARG A 285 -10.69 -13.46 9.90
CA ARG A 285 -10.46 -13.25 11.35
C ARG A 285 -9.87 -11.86 11.56
N ASP A 286 -10.73 -10.87 11.68
CA ASP A 286 -10.35 -9.50 11.96
C ASP A 286 -9.70 -9.38 13.34
N ALA A 287 -8.80 -8.40 13.50
CA ALA A 287 -8.27 -8.08 14.81
C ALA A 287 -9.31 -7.33 15.64
N ARG A 288 -9.17 -7.40 16.96
CA ARG A 288 -10.04 -6.67 17.89
C ARG A 288 -9.78 -5.16 17.84
N ASP A 289 -10.77 -4.39 18.23
CA ASP A 289 -10.69 -2.92 18.25
C ASP A 289 -9.77 -2.39 19.36
N ASP A 290 -9.72 -3.06 20.50
CA ASP A 290 -9.00 -2.61 21.68
C ASP A 290 -7.53 -3.08 21.73
N GLY A 291 -6.76 -2.56 22.68
CA GLY A 291 -5.38 -2.97 22.91
C GLY A 291 -4.34 -2.27 22.04
N GLN A 292 -4.72 -1.27 21.25
CA GLN A 292 -3.83 -0.52 20.38
C GLN A 292 -3.51 0.84 20.98
N PHE A 293 -2.25 1.05 21.37
CA PHE A 293 -1.80 2.27 22.02
C PHE A 293 -0.31 2.52 21.77
N GLY A 294 0.11 3.78 21.96
CA GLY A 294 1.51 4.13 21.86
C GLY A 294 1.85 5.39 22.63
N VAL A 295 3.14 5.52 22.93
CA VAL A 295 3.74 6.71 23.56
C VAL A 295 5.01 7.06 22.79
N ALA A 296 5.19 8.35 22.54
CA ALA A 296 6.40 8.93 22.00
C ALA A 296 6.93 10.01 22.96
N LEU A 297 8.24 10.05 23.14
CA LEU A 297 8.96 11.14 23.80
C LEU A 297 9.87 11.79 22.78
N ARG A 298 9.85 13.12 22.67
CA ARG A 298 10.72 13.89 21.79
C ARG A 298 11.55 14.86 22.61
N TRP A 299 12.87 14.76 22.44
CA TRP A 299 13.83 15.59 23.13
C TRP A 299 14.62 16.44 22.14
N PHE A 300 14.47 17.75 22.24
CA PHE A 300 15.24 18.71 21.47
C PHE A 300 16.54 19.08 22.22
N ALA A 301 17.68 18.72 21.63
CA ALA A 301 19.00 18.87 22.19
C ALA A 301 19.76 20.00 21.49
N GLU A 302 19.60 21.25 21.96
CA GLU A 302 20.29 22.44 21.43
C GLU A 302 21.82 22.25 21.39
N SER A 303 22.40 21.65 22.44
CA SER A 303 23.83 21.42 22.54
C SER A 303 24.39 20.40 21.54
N LEU A 304 23.52 19.62 20.87
CA LEU A 304 23.85 18.62 19.87
C LEU A 304 23.44 19.07 18.47
N ASN A 305 23.73 20.30 18.11
CA ASN A 305 23.43 20.88 16.81
C ASN A 305 21.92 20.90 16.49
N ASP A 306 21.13 21.32 17.47
CA ASP A 306 19.68 21.41 17.41
C ASP A 306 19.02 20.08 16.95
N THR A 307 19.55 18.96 17.46
CA THR A 307 19.07 17.64 17.12
C THR A 307 17.87 17.27 17.97
N GLU A 308 16.79 16.85 17.32
CA GLU A 308 15.65 16.21 17.98
C GLU A 308 15.86 14.69 18.00
N PHE A 309 15.65 14.08 19.16
CA PHE A 309 15.62 12.63 19.34
C PHE A 309 14.21 12.18 19.71
N GLY A 310 13.75 11.11 19.09
CA GLY A 310 12.49 10.44 19.39
C GLY A 310 12.70 9.08 20.04
N LEU A 311 11.89 8.76 21.05
CA LEU A 311 11.77 7.43 21.66
C LEU A 311 10.33 6.98 21.59
N TYR A 312 10.08 5.78 21.06
CA TYR A 312 8.74 5.27 20.77
C TYR A 312 8.52 3.90 21.37
N ALA A 313 7.32 3.67 21.89
CA ALA A 313 6.84 2.37 22.29
C ALA A 313 5.36 2.23 21.94
N MET A 314 4.98 1.17 21.23
CA MET A 314 3.59 0.93 20.89
C MET A 314 3.23 -0.55 20.87
N ASN A 315 1.94 -0.83 21.06
CA ASN A 315 1.28 -2.10 20.78
C ASN A 315 0.21 -1.85 19.74
N TYR A 316 0.22 -2.64 18.66
CA TYR A 316 -0.75 -2.49 17.58
C TYR A 316 -1.10 -3.84 16.98
N HIS A 317 -2.17 -3.90 16.19
CA HIS A 317 -2.58 -5.08 15.43
C HIS A 317 -2.20 -4.89 13.97
N SER A 318 -1.88 -5.99 13.29
CA SER A 318 -1.52 -5.94 11.87
C SER A 318 -2.62 -5.24 11.06
N ARG A 319 -2.20 -4.38 10.13
CA ARG A 319 -3.09 -3.75 9.15
C ARG A 319 -3.12 -4.53 7.85
N THR A 320 -2.11 -5.35 7.62
CA THR A 320 -2.02 -6.23 6.46
C THR A 320 -2.37 -7.65 6.85
N PRO A 321 -3.13 -8.37 6.01
CA PRO A 321 -3.54 -9.73 6.31
C PRO A 321 -2.40 -10.74 6.18
N SER A 322 -2.53 -11.86 6.90
CA SER A 322 -1.82 -13.10 6.64
C SER A 322 -2.80 -14.14 6.12
N GLY A 323 -2.46 -14.82 5.03
CA GLY A 323 -3.27 -15.89 4.49
C GLY A 323 -3.06 -17.19 5.30
N SER A 324 -4.12 -17.70 5.93
CA SER A 324 -4.13 -18.92 6.72
C SER A 324 -5.09 -19.94 6.12
N PHE A 325 -4.96 -21.22 6.51
CA PHE A 325 -5.69 -22.30 5.84
C PHE A 325 -6.35 -23.24 6.82
N ILE A 326 -7.38 -23.95 6.32
CA ILE A 326 -7.98 -25.12 6.96
C ILE A 326 -7.70 -26.32 6.06
N ILE A 327 -7.10 -27.37 6.64
CA ILE A 327 -6.72 -28.59 5.92
C ILE A 327 -7.98 -29.27 5.37
N THR A 328 -7.93 -29.75 4.15
CA THR A 328 -9.01 -30.52 3.52
C THR A 328 -9.56 -31.61 4.43
N THR A 329 -10.87 -31.81 4.41
CA THR A 329 -11.53 -32.84 5.21
C THR A 329 -11.64 -34.19 4.49
N ASN A 330 -11.42 -34.23 3.17
CA ASN A 330 -11.60 -35.42 2.34
C ASN A 330 -10.53 -35.62 1.25
N GLY A 331 -9.44 -34.81 1.28
CA GLY A 331 -8.36 -34.90 0.32
C GLY A 331 -8.61 -34.16 -1.00
N THR A 332 -9.70 -33.39 -1.13
CA THR A 332 -9.95 -32.57 -2.31
C THR A 332 -9.74 -31.09 -2.03
N PRO A 333 -9.30 -30.27 -3.01
CA PRO A 333 -9.14 -28.83 -2.85
C PRO A 333 -10.43 -28.13 -2.44
N GLN A 334 -11.57 -28.55 -2.94
CA GLN A 334 -12.88 -27.97 -2.63
C GLN A 334 -13.28 -28.12 -1.15
N ALA A 335 -12.69 -29.07 -0.44
CA ALA A 335 -12.94 -29.29 0.99
C ALA A 335 -11.93 -28.59 1.90
N ALA A 336 -10.85 -28.06 1.35
CA ALA A 336 -9.97 -27.12 2.04
C ALA A 336 -10.61 -25.71 2.09
N ARG A 337 -10.10 -24.87 2.94
CA ARG A 337 -10.46 -23.44 3.02
C ARG A 337 -9.22 -22.60 3.22
N TYR A 338 -9.24 -21.35 2.73
CA TYR A 338 -8.31 -20.32 3.17
C TYR A 338 -9.11 -19.18 3.82
N PHE A 339 -8.47 -18.41 4.64
CA PHE A 339 -9.00 -17.20 5.26
C PHE A 339 -7.88 -16.19 5.49
N LEU A 340 -8.24 -14.94 5.61
CA LEU A 340 -7.31 -13.92 6.02
C LEU A 340 -7.45 -13.67 7.51
N GLU A 341 -6.32 -13.49 8.18
CA GLU A 341 -6.29 -13.12 9.59
C GLU A 341 -5.32 -11.97 9.82
N TYR A 342 -5.61 -11.17 10.84
CA TYR A 342 -4.83 -9.99 11.19
C TYR A 342 -4.16 -10.21 12.55
N PRO A 343 -2.86 -10.53 12.58
CA PRO A 343 -2.14 -10.82 13.82
C PRO A 343 -2.19 -9.66 14.81
N GLU A 344 -2.59 -9.96 16.03
CA GLU A 344 -2.75 -8.98 17.12
C GLU A 344 -1.47 -8.80 17.95
N ASP A 345 -1.43 -7.74 18.78
CA ASP A 345 -0.42 -7.50 19.82
C ASP A 345 1.03 -7.48 19.32
N ILE A 346 1.28 -6.79 18.24
CA ILE A 346 2.62 -6.53 17.74
C ILE A 346 3.22 -5.38 18.56
N ARG A 347 4.32 -5.67 19.26
CA ARG A 347 5.05 -4.65 20.03
C ARG A 347 6.12 -4.02 19.16
N LEU A 348 6.25 -2.70 19.22
CA LEU A 348 7.28 -1.95 18.54
C LEU A 348 7.95 -0.99 19.50
N TYR A 349 9.28 -0.98 19.45
CA TYR A 349 10.14 -0.03 20.14
C TYR A 349 10.97 0.69 19.07
N GLY A 350 11.05 2.04 19.16
CA GLY A 350 11.73 2.86 18.17
C GLY A 350 12.59 3.94 18.77
N LEU A 351 13.64 4.29 18.04
CA LEU A 351 14.46 5.49 18.26
C LEU A 351 14.55 6.24 16.94
N SER A 352 14.47 7.56 16.97
CA SER A 352 14.72 8.39 15.81
C SER A 352 15.60 9.59 16.16
N PHE A 353 16.15 10.20 15.13
CA PHE A 353 16.83 11.49 15.23
C PHE A 353 16.56 12.34 13.98
N GLN A 354 16.54 13.66 14.17
CA GLN A 354 16.50 14.64 13.09
C GLN A 354 17.46 15.78 13.44
N SER A 355 18.33 16.15 12.48
CA SER A 355 19.36 17.17 12.68
C SER A 355 19.64 17.92 11.38
N ASN A 356 20.26 19.09 11.48
CA ASN A 356 20.80 19.83 10.32
C ASN A 356 22.32 19.88 10.42
N VAL A 357 23.01 19.17 9.53
CA VAL A 357 24.47 19.09 9.53
C VAL A 357 25.02 19.77 8.28
N GLY A 358 25.63 20.95 8.43
CA GLY A 358 26.27 21.68 7.34
C GLY A 358 25.31 22.08 6.20
N GLY A 359 24.01 22.29 6.52
CA GLY A 359 22.97 22.65 5.56
C GLY A 359 22.25 21.44 4.94
N THR A 360 22.64 20.22 5.30
CA THR A 360 21.92 18.98 4.95
C THR A 360 20.99 18.61 6.11
N ALA A 361 19.68 18.47 5.84
CA ALA A 361 18.76 17.87 6.79
C ALA A 361 19.00 16.35 6.78
N LEU A 362 19.40 15.83 7.94
CA LEU A 362 19.70 14.43 8.16
C LEU A 362 18.73 13.86 9.19
N SER A 363 18.07 12.76 8.86
CA SER A 363 17.18 12.04 9.78
C SER A 363 17.43 10.55 9.72
N GLY A 364 17.00 9.85 10.75
CA GLY A 364 17.09 8.39 10.74
C GLY A 364 16.31 7.78 11.89
N GLU A 365 16.02 6.51 11.74
CA GLU A 365 15.29 5.75 12.75
C GLU A 365 15.71 4.28 12.77
N ILE A 366 15.50 3.68 13.91
CA ILE A 366 15.58 2.24 14.10
C ILE A 366 14.35 1.76 14.85
N SER A 367 13.72 0.70 14.36
CA SER A 367 12.59 0.04 15.01
C SER A 367 12.89 -1.43 15.27
N TYR A 368 12.43 -1.92 16.41
CA TYR A 368 12.55 -3.31 16.83
C TYR A 368 11.18 -3.87 17.22
N ARG A 369 10.80 -4.98 16.60
CA ARG A 369 9.59 -5.74 16.91
C ARG A 369 9.98 -7.13 17.37
N PRO A 370 9.83 -7.49 18.66
CA PRO A 370 10.20 -8.81 19.16
C PRO A 370 9.32 -9.94 18.62
N ASN A 371 8.15 -9.61 18.07
CA ASN A 371 7.10 -10.55 17.70
C ASN A 371 6.40 -10.14 16.38
N MET A 372 7.15 -9.67 15.39
CA MET A 372 6.64 -9.37 14.05
C MET A 372 6.09 -10.64 13.39
N PRO A 373 4.84 -10.65 12.90
CA PRO A 373 4.34 -11.77 12.10
C PRO A 373 5.04 -11.75 10.72
N ILE A 374 5.71 -12.84 10.41
CA ILE A 374 6.38 -13.05 9.10
C ILE A 374 5.59 -14.13 8.37
N GLY A 375 5.07 -13.79 7.18
CA GLY A 375 4.23 -14.66 6.37
C GLY A 375 5.00 -15.87 5.83
N ILE A 376 4.47 -17.05 6.08
CA ILE A 376 4.97 -18.30 5.49
C ILE A 376 4.68 -18.29 3.98
N ASN A 377 5.50 -18.95 3.20
CA ASN A 377 5.29 -19.09 1.76
C ASN A 377 3.89 -19.65 1.46
N SER A 378 3.12 -18.94 0.65
CA SER A 378 1.71 -19.27 0.37
C SER A 378 1.56 -20.55 -0.44
N THR A 379 2.54 -20.92 -1.26
CA THR A 379 2.54 -22.19 -2.00
C THR A 379 2.72 -23.37 -1.06
N ASP A 380 3.61 -23.26 -0.06
CA ASP A 380 3.80 -24.30 0.96
C ASP A 380 2.54 -24.47 1.83
N LEU A 381 1.87 -23.36 2.18
CA LEU A 381 0.59 -23.38 2.92
C LEU A 381 -0.52 -24.03 2.09
N THR A 382 -0.65 -23.66 0.80
CA THR A 382 -1.61 -24.27 -0.10
C THR A 382 -1.39 -25.77 -0.20
N PHE A 383 -0.14 -26.21 -0.37
CA PHE A 383 0.22 -27.62 -0.47
C PHE A 383 -0.09 -28.40 0.83
N ALA A 384 0.17 -27.79 1.99
CA ALA A 384 -0.23 -28.35 3.28
C ALA A 384 -1.76 -28.44 3.42
N SER A 385 -2.50 -27.43 2.99
CA SER A 385 -3.97 -27.42 3.07
C SER A 385 -4.62 -28.57 2.27
N LEU A 386 -3.96 -29.03 1.22
CA LEU A 386 -4.36 -30.21 0.44
C LEU A 386 -3.99 -31.54 1.10
N GLY A 387 -3.40 -31.53 2.29
CA GLY A 387 -3.02 -32.73 3.05
C GLY A 387 -1.69 -33.35 2.62
N SER A 388 -0.85 -32.62 1.88
CA SER A 388 0.47 -33.14 1.48
C SER A 388 1.44 -33.20 2.66
N GLY A 389 1.71 -34.40 3.15
CA GLY A 389 2.61 -34.64 4.28
C GLY A 389 4.08 -34.25 4.05
N THR A 390 4.45 -33.87 2.83
CA THR A 390 5.81 -33.41 2.46
C THR A 390 5.96 -31.90 2.43
N SER A 391 4.89 -31.16 2.72
CA SER A 391 4.98 -29.70 2.82
C SER A 391 5.93 -29.29 3.95
N PRO A 392 6.79 -28.26 3.76
CA PRO A 392 7.62 -27.69 4.82
C PRO A 392 6.83 -27.27 6.06
N VAL A 393 5.55 -26.92 5.92
CA VAL A 393 4.65 -26.59 7.03
C VAL A 393 4.50 -27.75 8.01
N PHE A 394 4.47 -28.99 7.53
CA PHE A 394 4.35 -30.19 8.38
C PHE A 394 5.72 -30.75 8.78
N THR A 395 6.69 -30.75 7.86
CA THR A 395 8.02 -31.32 8.13
C THR A 395 8.81 -30.52 9.16
N SER A 396 8.61 -29.20 9.22
CA SER A 396 9.17 -28.32 10.26
C SER A 396 8.44 -28.41 11.61
N GLY A 397 7.28 -29.06 11.66
CA GLY A 397 6.45 -29.15 12.88
C GLY A 397 5.63 -27.90 13.16
N HIS A 398 5.49 -26.95 12.21
CA HIS A 398 4.67 -25.75 12.38
C HIS A 398 3.18 -26.09 12.55
N ALA A 399 2.68 -27.06 11.80
CA ALA A 399 1.33 -27.60 11.94
C ALA A 399 1.35 -29.14 11.89
N ALA A 400 0.30 -29.75 12.42
CA ALA A 400 0.08 -31.18 12.30
C ALA A 400 -0.87 -31.48 11.12
N PRO A 401 -0.67 -32.57 10.34
CA PRO A 401 -1.52 -32.93 9.20
C PRO A 401 -2.86 -33.54 9.66
N VAL A 402 -3.66 -32.76 10.39
CA VAL A 402 -4.96 -33.18 10.92
C VAL A 402 -6.06 -32.64 10.01
N LEU A 403 -6.87 -33.54 9.43
CA LEU A 403 -7.99 -33.14 8.57
C LEU A 403 -8.93 -32.16 9.28
N GLY A 404 -9.25 -31.04 8.61
CA GLY A 404 -10.04 -29.95 9.17
C GLY A 404 -9.32 -29.09 10.20
N GLY A 405 -8.02 -29.31 10.44
CA GLY A 405 -7.20 -28.49 11.34
C GLY A 405 -6.79 -27.16 10.70
N ASP A 406 -6.63 -26.13 11.54
CA ASP A 406 -6.13 -24.83 11.13
C ASP A 406 -4.62 -24.86 10.88
N ILE A 407 -4.16 -24.14 9.85
CA ILE A 407 -2.77 -23.82 9.57
C ILE A 407 -2.62 -22.30 9.65
N GLN A 408 -1.88 -21.83 10.65
CA GLN A 408 -1.54 -20.42 10.77
C GLN A 408 -0.54 -20.02 9.68
N GLY A 409 -0.83 -18.98 8.93
CA GLY A 409 -0.05 -18.56 7.77
C GLY A 409 1.18 -17.70 8.09
N TYR A 410 1.53 -17.53 9.38
CA TYR A 410 2.66 -16.72 9.81
C TYR A 410 3.37 -17.31 11.04
N VAL A 411 4.60 -16.86 11.25
CA VAL A 411 5.35 -17.11 12.48
C VAL A 411 5.82 -15.78 13.05
N ARG A 412 5.75 -15.63 14.38
CA ARG A 412 6.26 -14.42 15.04
C ARG A 412 7.78 -14.51 15.18
N LYS A 413 8.48 -13.54 14.60
CA LYS A 413 9.95 -13.45 14.61
C LYS A 413 10.39 -12.07 15.10
N PRO A 414 11.55 -11.96 15.77
CA PRO A 414 12.16 -10.66 16.02
C PRO A 414 12.57 -10.02 14.70
N PHE A 415 12.16 -8.76 14.51
CA PHE A 415 12.41 -7.97 13.32
C PHE A 415 13.00 -6.61 13.68
N THR A 416 14.10 -6.25 13.05
CA THR A 416 14.75 -4.94 13.19
C THR A 416 14.77 -4.25 11.84
N GLN A 417 14.39 -2.98 11.81
CA GLN A 417 14.53 -2.12 10.64
C GLN A 417 15.28 -0.86 11.04
N ALA A 418 16.25 -0.45 10.24
CA ALA A 418 16.99 0.79 10.41
C ALA A 418 17.03 1.55 9.08
N GLN A 419 16.91 2.88 9.14
CA GLN A 419 16.97 3.72 7.95
C GLN A 419 17.52 5.10 8.25
N VAL A 420 18.16 5.71 7.26
CA VAL A 420 18.71 7.05 7.31
C VAL A 420 18.34 7.79 6.03
N SER A 421 17.83 9.01 6.20
CA SER A 421 17.42 9.91 5.12
C SER A 421 18.26 11.19 5.15
N ALA A 422 18.55 11.74 3.98
CA ALA A 422 19.23 13.01 3.81
C ALA A 422 18.49 13.87 2.78
N VAL A 423 18.29 15.16 3.11
CA VAL A 423 17.73 16.16 2.20
C VAL A 423 18.71 17.30 2.03
N GLN A 424 19.11 17.57 0.79
CA GLN A 424 20.03 18.64 0.43
C GLN A 424 19.40 19.59 -0.58
N PHE A 425 19.53 20.88 -0.30
CA PHE A 425 19.08 21.94 -1.20
C PHE A 425 20.26 22.64 -1.87
N PHE A 426 20.14 22.94 -3.14
CA PHE A 426 21.08 23.73 -3.91
C PHE A 426 20.33 24.84 -4.62
N ASP A 427 20.63 26.08 -4.26
CA ASP A 427 19.99 27.25 -4.88
C ASP A 427 20.70 27.63 -6.20
N ARG A 428 19.90 27.99 -7.19
CA ARG A 428 20.38 28.51 -8.50
C ARG A 428 21.30 27.54 -9.27
N VAL A 429 20.94 26.28 -9.30
CA VAL A 429 21.67 25.23 -10.05
C VAL A 429 20.88 24.88 -11.32
N LEU A 430 21.58 24.71 -12.45
CA LEU A 430 21.01 24.36 -13.76
C LEU A 430 19.91 25.32 -14.25
N GLY A 431 19.92 26.57 -13.81
CA GLY A 431 18.88 27.55 -14.13
C GLY A 431 17.61 27.43 -13.30
N ALA A 432 17.49 26.42 -12.44
CA ALA A 432 16.42 26.30 -11.47
C ALA A 432 16.62 27.25 -10.30
N SER A 433 15.54 27.70 -9.68
CA SER A 433 15.58 28.48 -8.43
C SER A 433 16.12 27.63 -7.28
N ARG A 434 15.77 26.33 -7.28
CA ARG A 434 16.23 25.33 -6.29
C ARG A 434 16.28 23.95 -6.92
N LEU A 435 17.32 23.20 -6.58
CA LEU A 435 17.42 21.76 -6.76
C LEU A 435 17.35 21.09 -5.39
N THR A 436 16.40 20.17 -5.22
CA THR A 436 16.25 19.36 -4.01
C THR A 436 16.70 17.94 -4.31
N LEU A 437 17.64 17.42 -3.52
CA LEU A 437 18.03 16.01 -3.53
C LEU A 437 17.57 15.36 -2.24
N VAL A 438 16.92 14.21 -2.35
CA VAL A 438 16.48 13.38 -1.22
C VAL A 438 17.03 11.98 -1.43
N GLY A 439 17.65 11.41 -0.42
CA GLY A 439 18.12 10.03 -0.43
C GLY A 439 17.77 9.33 0.87
N GLU A 440 17.43 8.05 0.78
CA GLU A 440 17.17 7.19 1.93
C GLU A 440 17.78 5.82 1.69
N VAL A 441 18.42 5.26 2.72
CA VAL A 441 18.93 3.89 2.77
C VAL A 441 18.24 3.17 3.91
N GLY A 442 17.74 1.96 3.66
CA GLY A 442 17.10 1.12 4.66
C GLY A 442 17.69 -0.28 4.72
N TYR A 443 17.64 -0.86 5.90
CA TYR A 443 18.12 -2.20 6.21
C TYR A 443 17.12 -2.93 7.09
N ASN A 444 16.85 -4.19 6.77
CA ASN A 444 16.00 -5.09 7.55
C ASN A 444 16.79 -6.29 8.05
N HIS A 445 16.44 -6.76 9.24
CA HIS A 445 16.95 -8.03 9.78
C HIS A 445 15.83 -8.82 10.45
N ILE A 446 15.63 -10.06 9.99
CA ILE A 446 14.69 -11.05 10.56
C ILE A 446 15.52 -12.11 11.28
N SER A 447 15.35 -12.21 12.60
CA SER A 447 16.09 -13.21 13.38
C SER A 447 15.44 -14.60 13.30
N GLY A 448 16.27 -15.64 13.22
CA GLY A 448 15.82 -17.04 13.24
C GLY A 448 15.13 -17.50 11.95
N ILE A 449 15.52 -16.96 10.82
CA ILE A 449 15.30 -17.55 9.49
C ILE A 449 16.48 -18.49 9.21
N SER A 450 16.17 -19.68 8.69
CA SER A 450 17.13 -20.68 8.22
C SER A 450 16.96 -20.87 6.72
N ASP A 451 18.05 -21.09 6.03
CA ASP A 451 18.09 -21.42 4.60
C ASP A 451 18.12 -22.95 4.38
N ASP A 452 17.92 -23.76 5.45
CA ASP A 452 18.00 -25.22 5.37
C ASP A 452 16.77 -25.83 4.69
N THR A 453 16.98 -26.78 3.79
CA THR A 453 15.93 -27.54 3.10
C THR A 453 15.05 -28.31 4.10
N GLY A 454 13.74 -28.08 4.08
CA GLY A 454 12.78 -28.71 4.99
C GLY A 454 12.39 -27.86 6.20
N GLU A 455 13.04 -26.71 6.41
CA GLU A 455 12.60 -25.66 7.33
C GLU A 455 11.47 -24.83 6.71
N LEU A 456 10.79 -24.02 7.54
CA LEU A 456 9.77 -23.09 7.06
C LEU A 456 10.40 -22.01 6.19
N ARG A 457 9.81 -21.79 5.04
CA ARG A 457 10.17 -20.73 4.09
C ARG A 457 9.18 -19.58 4.16
N PHE A 458 9.67 -18.37 3.93
CA PHE A 458 8.89 -17.13 4.08
C PHE A 458 8.94 -16.32 2.78
N GLY A 459 7.88 -15.55 2.50
CA GLY A 459 7.81 -14.72 1.30
C GLY A 459 7.75 -15.56 0.02
N ARG A 460 8.36 -15.05 -1.06
CA ARG A 460 8.35 -15.53 -2.44
C ARG A 460 6.94 -15.63 -3.03
N ASP A 461 6.71 -14.97 -4.14
CA ASP A 461 5.40 -14.93 -4.80
C ASP A 461 5.04 -16.31 -5.39
N PRO A 462 3.78 -16.78 -5.28
CA PRO A 462 3.35 -18.07 -5.80
C PRO A 462 3.49 -18.21 -7.32
N VAL A 463 3.63 -17.13 -8.07
CA VAL A 463 3.89 -17.15 -9.52
C VAL A 463 5.15 -17.93 -9.87
N PHE A 464 6.16 -17.92 -8.98
CA PHE A 464 7.41 -18.67 -9.11
C PHE A 464 7.31 -20.13 -8.64
N GLY A 465 6.13 -20.57 -8.18
CA GLY A 465 5.86 -21.96 -7.79
C GLY A 465 6.49 -22.40 -6.47
N PHE A 466 6.71 -23.72 -6.36
CA PHE A 466 7.02 -24.37 -5.10
C PHE A 466 8.45 -24.14 -4.57
N GLY A 467 9.39 -23.73 -5.43
CA GLY A 467 10.79 -23.73 -5.08
C GLY A 467 11.34 -25.16 -4.92
N GLU A 468 12.52 -25.31 -4.32
CA GLU A 468 13.12 -26.60 -4.06
C GLU A 468 12.31 -27.43 -3.05
N ILE A 469 12.13 -28.71 -3.33
CA ILE A 469 11.52 -29.68 -2.43
C ILE A 469 12.42 -30.91 -2.32
N ALA A 470 12.23 -31.74 -1.27
CA ALA A 470 13.05 -32.92 -1.00
C ALA A 470 13.21 -33.89 -2.18
N ASN A 471 12.24 -33.95 -3.10
CA ASN A 471 12.35 -34.64 -4.38
C ASN A 471 12.20 -33.64 -5.51
N ASN A 472 13.27 -32.98 -5.87
CA ASN A 472 13.27 -31.90 -6.84
C ASN A 472 12.83 -32.34 -8.26
N ALA A 473 12.98 -33.62 -8.60
CA ALA A 473 12.46 -34.18 -9.84
C ALA A 473 10.91 -34.11 -9.92
N VAL A 474 10.21 -34.19 -8.78
CA VAL A 474 8.74 -33.99 -8.72
C VAL A 474 8.38 -32.53 -8.91
N CYS A 475 9.18 -31.59 -8.38
CA CYS A 475 9.01 -30.19 -8.66
C CYS A 475 9.17 -29.91 -10.17
N GLN A 476 10.31 -30.29 -10.73
CA GLN A 476 10.69 -29.98 -12.11
C GLN A 476 9.80 -30.63 -13.18
N ALA A 477 9.41 -31.89 -12.96
CA ALA A 477 8.61 -32.64 -13.92
C ALA A 477 7.07 -32.52 -13.73
N GLY A 478 6.64 -32.00 -12.57
CA GLY A 478 5.22 -31.96 -12.20
C GLY A 478 4.73 -30.59 -11.73
N LEU A 479 5.18 -30.17 -10.55
CA LEU A 479 4.63 -28.98 -9.88
C LEU A 479 4.98 -27.67 -10.60
N ASN A 480 6.21 -27.56 -11.12
CA ASN A 480 6.72 -26.43 -11.89
C ASN A 480 7.13 -26.85 -13.32
N ALA A 481 6.43 -27.76 -13.93
CA ALA A 481 6.83 -28.33 -15.23
C ALA A 481 6.94 -27.27 -16.35
N ALA A 482 6.22 -26.15 -16.26
CA ALA A 482 6.32 -25.04 -17.21
C ALA A 482 7.56 -24.15 -16.99
N ASN A 483 8.08 -24.14 -15.77
CA ASN A 483 9.25 -23.35 -15.38
C ASN A 483 10.11 -24.12 -14.38
N PRO A 484 10.80 -25.19 -14.81
CA PRO A 484 11.52 -26.10 -13.90
C PRO A 484 12.73 -25.45 -13.21
N ASP A 485 13.28 -24.36 -13.75
CA ASP A 485 14.38 -23.63 -13.15
C ASP A 485 13.97 -22.95 -11.84
N GLN A 486 12.69 -22.70 -11.63
CA GLN A 486 12.13 -22.17 -10.39
C GLN A 486 12.03 -23.20 -9.25
N CYS A 487 12.42 -24.46 -9.48
CA CYS A 487 12.60 -25.47 -8.44
C CYS A 487 13.95 -25.30 -7.71
N ASN A 488 14.17 -24.10 -7.18
CA ASN A 488 15.37 -23.66 -6.44
C ASN A 488 14.97 -23.09 -5.07
N ASP A 489 15.93 -22.72 -4.25
CA ASP A 489 15.75 -22.16 -2.91
C ASP A 489 15.90 -20.63 -2.87
N ASP A 490 16.02 -19.97 -4.04
CA ASP A 490 16.13 -18.53 -4.15
C ASP A 490 14.78 -17.80 -4.03
N GLY A 491 14.81 -16.49 -3.75
CA GLY A 491 13.62 -15.63 -3.69
C GLY A 491 12.80 -15.72 -2.41
N PHE A 492 13.14 -16.61 -1.48
CA PHE A 492 12.57 -16.62 -0.14
C PHE A 492 13.21 -15.57 0.76
N PHE A 493 12.52 -15.17 1.83
CA PHE A 493 13.06 -14.18 2.76
C PHE A 493 14.39 -14.62 3.35
N THR A 494 15.36 -13.74 3.29
CA THR A 494 16.67 -13.89 3.90
C THR A 494 16.72 -13.24 5.28
N SER A 495 17.71 -13.58 6.08
CA SER A 495 17.89 -12.97 7.40
C SER A 495 18.16 -11.47 7.36
N SER A 496 18.70 -10.98 6.25
CA SER A 496 19.02 -9.56 6.02
C SER A 496 18.61 -9.14 4.63
N SER A 497 18.12 -7.92 4.49
CA SER A 497 17.86 -7.29 3.19
C SER A 497 18.03 -5.78 3.28
N TRP A 498 18.46 -5.13 2.17
CA TRP A 498 18.65 -3.69 2.14
C TRP A 498 18.49 -3.08 0.76
N GLY A 499 18.22 -1.80 0.75
CA GLY A 499 18.05 -1.04 -0.47
C GLY A 499 18.09 0.47 -0.24
N TYR A 500 17.99 1.24 -1.31
CA TYR A 500 18.01 2.69 -1.25
C TYR A 500 17.03 3.33 -2.23
N ARG A 501 16.64 4.55 -1.92
CA ARG A 501 15.73 5.39 -2.70
C ARG A 501 16.37 6.76 -2.87
N LEU A 502 16.25 7.34 -4.08
CA LEU A 502 16.76 8.67 -4.40
C LEU A 502 15.67 9.47 -5.13
N ARG A 503 15.62 10.76 -4.88
CA ARG A 503 14.79 11.69 -5.66
C ARG A 503 15.54 13.00 -5.89
N ALA A 504 15.48 13.50 -7.11
CA ALA A 504 15.92 14.84 -7.48
C ALA A 504 14.73 15.61 -8.06
N SER A 505 14.53 16.85 -7.61
CA SER A 505 13.49 17.75 -8.13
C SER A 505 14.08 19.14 -8.29
N ALA A 506 13.84 19.79 -9.44
CA ALA A 506 14.33 21.13 -9.74
C ALA A 506 13.15 22.08 -9.95
N ASP A 507 13.13 23.21 -9.24
CA ASP A 507 12.04 24.19 -9.29
C ASP A 507 12.40 25.36 -10.21
N TYR A 508 11.63 25.53 -11.26
CA TYR A 508 11.72 26.65 -12.21
C TYR A 508 10.51 27.55 -12.06
N SER A 509 10.73 28.76 -11.58
CA SER A 509 9.66 29.73 -11.36
C SER A 509 9.38 30.53 -12.62
N ASN A 510 8.09 30.78 -12.91
CA ASN A 510 7.60 31.65 -13.97
C ASN A 510 8.22 31.35 -15.36
N VAL A 511 8.23 30.08 -15.75
CA VAL A 511 8.84 29.64 -17.02
C VAL A 511 8.08 30.16 -18.22
N ILE A 512 6.74 30.07 -18.21
CA ILE A 512 5.85 30.57 -19.25
C ILE A 512 4.59 31.14 -18.60
N ALA A 513 4.30 32.43 -18.80
CA ALA A 513 3.05 33.08 -18.39
C ALA A 513 2.65 32.87 -16.90
N GLY A 514 3.62 32.84 -16.00
CA GLY A 514 3.38 32.63 -14.56
C GLY A 514 3.34 31.18 -14.11
N ILE A 515 3.52 30.23 -15.01
CA ILE A 515 3.57 28.79 -14.66
C ILE A 515 4.93 28.44 -14.07
N ASN A 516 4.92 27.80 -12.91
CA ASN A 516 6.08 27.16 -12.30
C ASN A 516 6.17 25.71 -12.79
N LEU A 517 7.37 25.24 -13.08
CA LEU A 517 7.62 23.86 -13.52
C LEU A 517 8.59 23.18 -12.56
N SER A 518 8.27 21.96 -12.16
CA SER A 518 9.11 21.14 -11.30
C SER A 518 9.34 19.76 -11.91
N PRO A 519 10.33 19.60 -12.83
CA PRO A 519 10.78 18.29 -13.27
C PRO A 519 11.40 17.51 -12.10
N SER A 520 11.19 16.20 -12.08
CA SER A 520 11.73 15.31 -11.06
C SER A 520 12.14 13.95 -11.64
N VAL A 521 13.11 13.34 -10.98
CA VAL A 521 13.53 11.95 -11.22
C VAL A 521 13.55 11.25 -9.87
N ALA A 522 12.96 10.06 -9.79
CA ALA A 522 13.05 9.18 -8.64
C ALA A 522 13.67 7.84 -9.06
N TRP A 523 14.44 7.26 -8.17
CA TRP A 523 15.12 5.98 -8.36
C TRP A 523 14.95 5.11 -7.12
N SER A 524 14.67 3.83 -7.32
CA SER A 524 14.71 2.82 -6.28
C SER A 524 15.58 1.64 -6.68
N HIS A 525 16.26 1.04 -5.70
CA HIS A 525 17.03 -0.18 -5.87
C HIS A 525 17.03 -0.97 -4.57
N ASP A 526 16.53 -2.18 -4.65
CA ASP A 526 16.66 -3.20 -3.62
C ASP A 526 17.94 -3.99 -3.94
N VAL A 527 18.97 -3.82 -3.10
CA VAL A 527 20.34 -4.19 -3.51
C VAL A 527 20.63 -5.66 -3.25
N ASP A 528 20.22 -6.17 -2.06
CA ASP A 528 20.58 -7.50 -1.63
C ASP A 528 19.55 -8.04 -0.64
N GLY A 529 19.25 -9.31 -0.76
CA GLY A 529 18.33 -10.05 0.10
C GLY A 529 16.84 -9.81 -0.14
N TYR A 530 16.03 -10.67 0.42
CA TYR A 530 14.58 -10.67 0.34
C TYR A 530 13.96 -10.45 1.72
N GLY A 531 12.91 -9.65 1.78
CA GLY A 531 12.26 -9.34 3.05
C GLY A 531 10.96 -8.55 2.88
N PRO A 532 10.35 -8.09 3.97
CA PRO A 532 9.10 -7.35 3.90
C PRO A 532 9.18 -6.05 3.09
N ASN A 533 10.36 -5.41 2.99
CA ASN A 533 10.54 -4.12 2.34
C ASN A 533 11.41 -4.17 1.08
N PHE A 534 12.17 -5.22 0.89
CA PHE A 534 13.17 -5.32 -0.19
C PHE A 534 13.05 -6.66 -0.91
N ASN A 535 13.24 -6.60 -2.23
CA ASN A 535 13.21 -7.75 -3.13
C ASN A 535 14.43 -7.64 -4.05
N GLU A 536 15.46 -8.44 -3.80
CA GLU A 536 16.79 -8.35 -4.38
C GLU A 536 16.81 -8.07 -5.88
N GLY A 537 17.65 -7.13 -6.29
CA GLY A 537 17.83 -6.73 -7.67
C GLY A 537 16.71 -5.88 -8.28
N SER A 538 15.58 -5.71 -7.58
CA SER A 538 14.43 -4.93 -8.06
C SER A 538 14.78 -3.44 -8.15
N LYS A 539 14.41 -2.82 -9.26
CA LYS A 539 14.67 -1.41 -9.55
C LYS A 539 13.45 -0.73 -10.13
N ALA A 540 13.34 0.57 -9.88
CA ALA A 540 12.40 1.42 -10.60
C ALA A 540 13.00 2.80 -10.85
N ILE A 541 12.63 3.39 -11.97
CA ILE A 541 12.88 4.79 -12.30
C ILE A 541 11.58 5.49 -12.62
N SER A 542 11.38 6.68 -12.04
CA SER A 542 10.24 7.51 -12.38
C SER A 542 10.73 8.89 -12.81
N VAL A 543 10.21 9.38 -13.94
CA VAL A 543 10.45 10.74 -14.43
C VAL A 543 9.13 11.48 -14.40
N GLY A 544 9.12 12.66 -13.78
CA GLY A 544 7.92 13.47 -13.61
C GLY A 544 8.12 14.93 -13.99
N LEU A 545 7.03 15.57 -14.39
CA LEU A 545 6.94 17.01 -14.58
C LEU A 545 5.66 17.50 -13.90
N ASN A 546 5.82 18.36 -12.91
CA ASN A 546 4.71 19.07 -12.29
C ASN A 546 4.69 20.52 -12.81
N ALA A 547 3.50 21.02 -13.08
CA ALA A 547 3.23 22.41 -13.43
C ALA A 547 2.24 22.99 -12.42
N ASP A 548 2.56 24.16 -11.90
CA ASP A 548 1.70 24.92 -11.00
C ASP A 548 1.45 26.32 -11.55
N TYR A 549 0.20 26.76 -11.49
CA TYR A 549 -0.19 28.11 -11.84
C TYR A 549 -0.98 28.74 -10.69
N GLN A 550 -0.35 29.74 -10.05
CA GLN A 550 -0.92 30.52 -8.95
C GLN A 550 -1.37 29.70 -7.72
N ASN A 551 -0.77 28.55 -7.47
CA ASN A 551 -1.17 27.59 -6.42
C ASN A 551 -2.64 27.10 -6.53
N THR A 552 -3.30 27.47 -7.63
CA THR A 552 -4.71 27.17 -7.91
C THR A 552 -4.84 25.99 -8.86
N TYR A 553 -4.11 26.04 -9.97
CA TYR A 553 -4.16 25.00 -10.99
C TYR A 553 -2.87 24.22 -10.99
N ASN A 554 -3.00 22.90 -10.96
CA ASN A 554 -1.87 22.01 -11.05
C ASN A 554 -2.05 20.99 -12.18
N ALA A 555 -0.95 20.55 -12.76
CA ALA A 555 -0.90 19.46 -13.72
C ALA A 555 0.32 18.60 -13.42
N SER A 556 0.20 17.28 -13.56
CA SER A 556 1.33 16.39 -13.45
C SER A 556 1.35 15.39 -14.60
N LEU A 557 2.56 15.10 -15.10
CA LEU A 557 2.83 14.03 -16.05
C LEU A 557 3.97 13.20 -15.48
N SER A 558 3.82 11.88 -15.42
CA SER A 558 4.87 10.99 -14.96
C SER A 558 4.94 9.72 -15.80
N TYR A 559 6.14 9.16 -15.90
CA TYR A 559 6.40 7.83 -16.42
C TYR A 559 7.19 7.04 -15.39
N THR A 560 6.79 5.81 -15.14
CA THR A 560 7.48 4.88 -14.23
C THR A 560 7.78 3.58 -14.95
N ASP A 561 9.03 3.13 -14.85
CA ASP A 561 9.57 1.89 -15.39
C ASP A 561 10.10 1.02 -14.26
N PHE A 562 9.65 -0.24 -14.20
CA PHE A 562 10.06 -1.24 -13.22
C PHE A 562 10.89 -2.31 -13.90
N PHE A 563 12.05 -2.62 -13.37
CA PHE A 563 12.97 -3.58 -13.99
C PHE A 563 13.93 -4.23 -12.99
N GLY A 564 14.58 -5.32 -13.45
CA GLY A 564 15.54 -6.06 -12.64
C GLY A 564 14.90 -6.84 -11.49
N GLY A 565 15.70 -7.67 -10.84
CA GLY A 565 15.27 -8.62 -9.84
C GLY A 565 14.66 -9.88 -10.47
N GLU A 566 15.17 -11.04 -10.11
CA GLU A 566 14.67 -12.32 -10.63
C GLU A 566 13.27 -12.64 -10.12
N TYR A 567 13.01 -12.29 -8.85
CA TYR A 567 11.72 -12.51 -8.19
C TYR A 567 10.86 -11.24 -8.11
N ASN A 568 11.03 -10.32 -9.07
CA ASN A 568 10.28 -9.08 -9.17
C ASN A 568 9.06 -9.24 -10.07
N THR A 569 7.87 -9.25 -9.49
CA THR A 569 6.59 -9.39 -10.21
C THR A 569 6.05 -8.08 -10.78
N THR A 570 6.79 -6.96 -10.66
CA THR A 570 6.32 -5.65 -11.15
C THR A 570 6.91 -5.23 -12.49
N THR A 571 7.82 -6.01 -13.09
CA THR A 571 8.54 -5.67 -14.31
C THR A 571 7.65 -5.45 -15.55
N ASP A 572 6.41 -5.90 -15.52
CA ASP A 572 5.39 -5.69 -16.55
C ASP A 572 4.37 -4.59 -16.21
N ARG A 573 4.63 -3.76 -15.17
CA ARG A 573 3.72 -2.73 -14.64
C ARG A 573 4.13 -1.29 -14.96
N ASP A 574 4.89 -1.08 -16.02
CA ASP A 574 5.29 0.25 -16.48
C ASP A 574 4.09 1.07 -16.92
N PHE A 575 4.08 2.35 -16.55
CA PHE A 575 2.95 3.21 -16.85
C PHE A 575 3.29 4.68 -17.02
N VAL A 576 2.41 5.40 -17.72
CA VAL A 576 2.33 6.85 -17.78
C VAL A 576 1.09 7.30 -17.02
N ALA A 577 1.20 8.35 -16.24
CA ALA A 577 0.07 9.00 -15.58
C ALA A 577 0.05 10.50 -15.90
N LEU A 578 -1.16 11.02 -16.15
CA LEU A 578 -1.44 12.45 -16.37
C LEU A 578 -2.56 12.87 -15.44
N SER A 579 -2.41 14.01 -14.76
CA SER A 579 -3.48 14.59 -13.95
C SER A 579 -3.55 16.10 -14.08
N PHE A 580 -4.75 16.64 -13.84
CA PHE A 580 -5.03 18.06 -13.70
C PHE A 580 -5.86 18.29 -12.46
N GLY A 581 -5.54 19.32 -11.70
CA GLY A 581 -6.23 19.67 -10.48
C GLY A 581 -6.50 21.16 -10.34
N VAL A 582 -7.50 21.47 -9.52
CA VAL A 582 -7.82 22.83 -9.10
C VAL A 582 -8.03 22.85 -7.59
N ASN A 583 -7.41 23.81 -6.91
CA ASN A 583 -7.51 24.03 -5.46
C ASN A 583 -8.25 25.36 -5.21
N PHE A 584 -9.20 25.37 -4.29
CA PHE A 584 -9.98 26.57 -3.95
C PHE A 584 -10.60 26.50 -2.56
#